data_ff3d6c3dbdfff3ee435bbe4a63cb03ea
#
_entry.id   ff3d6c3dbdfff3ee435bbe4a63cb03ea
#
_cell.length_a   1.000
_cell.length_b   1.000
_cell.length_c   1.000
_cell.angle_alpha   90.00
_cell.angle_beta   90.00
_cell.angle_gamma   90.00
#
_symmetry.space_group_name_H-M   'P 1'
#
loop_
_entity.id
_entity.type
_entity.pdbx_description
1 polymer ?
#
loop_
_entity_poly.entity_id
_entity_poly.type
_entity_poly.pdbx_seq_one_letter_code
_entity_poly.pdbx_strand_id
1 'polypeptide(L)'
;MEKKSLRKTGVGRRGFLSGSGLLLTGALLGASDEMEAKEEQTRIPPPATPQDKESLFADLVAANRILADQGVVDGYGHVSVRHPTNPDHFYISRWLAPDLVTGNDIVELDLDCVPVTGDKRRLYSERFIHSEIYKVRPDVKSIVHTHAPTVVLMGVCGEPLLPIYHMTGFIGAGLPIFDIRKSFGTTNMLITDAAKGKALAQTLGEHSGALMRGHGGITVGSSLSHSVGRSVYLKIDAEMQVQVLGKKIEFLTPEEARLAEAGNQDFPKDWDLWKRKVMGKG
;
A
#
# COMPACT_ATOMS: atom_id res chain seq x y z
N MET A 1 19.32 42.00 54.52
CA MET A 1 20.14 43.17 54.31
C MET A 1 20.50 43.18 52.85
N GLU A 2 20.17 44.03 51.94
CA GLU A 2 19.65 45.42 52.06
C GLU A 2 18.94 45.78 50.75
N LYS A 3 17.86 46.54 50.88
CA LYS A 3 17.08 47.23 49.87
C LYS A 3 17.87 48.35 49.21
N LYS A 4 17.58 48.73 47.98
CA LYS A 4 17.31 50.11 47.49
C LYS A 4 17.12 50.01 45.95
N SER A 5 16.05 50.41 45.43
CA SER A 5 15.19 51.63 45.37
C SER A 5 15.48 52.49 44.13
N LEU A 6 14.46 52.52 43.26
CA LEU A 6 13.87 53.63 42.51
C LEU A 6 14.78 54.73 41.88
N ARG A 7 14.50 55.00 40.58
CA ARG A 7 13.97 56.36 40.23
C ARG A 7 13.32 56.40 38.84
N LYS A 8 12.15 56.97 38.80
CA LYS A 8 11.36 57.45 37.65
C LYS A 8 11.89 58.85 37.24
N THR A 9 11.76 59.13 35.92
CA THR A 9 11.40 60.44 35.33
C THR A 9 11.27 60.22 33.86
N GLY A 10 10.31 60.64 33.09
CA GLY A 10 9.32 61.69 33.16
C GLY A 10 9.21 62.29 31.74
N VAL A 11 8.05 62.14 31.10
CA VAL A 11 7.32 63.10 30.24
C VAL A 11 8.01 63.83 29.07
N GLY A 12 7.40 63.69 27.90
CA GLY A 12 7.54 64.56 26.73
C GLY A 12 6.54 64.25 25.60
N ARG A 13 5.35 64.91 25.66
CA ARG A 13 4.34 64.94 24.57
C ARG A 13 4.76 65.93 23.47
N ARG A 14 4.49 65.56 22.20
CA ARG A 14 3.99 66.35 21.03
C ARG A 14 4.30 65.55 19.82
N GLY A 15 3.41 65.05 18.97
CA GLY A 15 2.28 65.62 18.28
C GLY A 15 2.69 66.08 16.88
N PHE A 16 2.37 65.37 15.85
CA PHE A 16 1.79 65.94 14.63
C PHE A 16 1.36 64.86 13.62
N LEU A 17 0.29 65.19 12.96
CA LEU A 17 -0.59 64.53 12.03
C LEU A 17 0.02 64.13 10.69
N SER A 18 -0.72 63.21 10.05
CA SER A 18 -1.08 63.06 8.63
C SER A 18 -0.25 62.10 7.78
N GLY A 19 -0.99 61.20 7.16
CA GLY A 19 -0.53 60.34 6.07
C GLY A 19 -1.41 59.10 5.89
N SER A 20 -2.69 59.31 5.52
CA SER A 20 -3.57 58.26 5.04
C SER A 20 -3.05 57.77 3.66
N GLY A 21 -2.93 56.50 3.48
CA GLY A 21 -2.81 55.94 2.15
C GLY A 21 -1.89 54.73 2.05
N LEU A 22 -2.40 53.64 1.56
CA LEU A 22 -1.80 52.38 1.16
C LEU A 22 -1.67 51.29 2.24
N LEU A 23 -2.78 50.60 2.48
CA LEU A 23 -2.78 49.21 2.98
C LEU A 23 -4.10 48.53 2.58
N LEU A 24 -4.29 48.28 1.30
CA LEU A 24 -5.46 47.53 0.81
C LEU A 24 -5.17 46.74 -0.49
N THR A 25 -3.93 46.35 -0.75
CA THR A 25 -3.60 45.52 -1.93
C THR A 25 -2.95 44.17 -1.61
N GLY A 26 -2.60 43.89 -0.35
CA GLY A 26 -1.99 42.64 0.06
C GLY A 26 -2.97 41.51 0.44
N ALA A 27 -4.23 41.85 0.75
CA ALA A 27 -5.21 40.89 1.25
C ALA A 27 -6.02 40.17 0.13
N LEU A 28 -6.03 40.73 -1.09
CA LEU A 28 -6.76 40.16 -2.22
C LEU A 28 -5.97 39.12 -3.02
N LEU A 29 -4.64 39.16 -3.00
CA LEU A 29 -3.79 38.18 -3.68
C LEU A 29 -3.63 36.88 -2.88
N GLY A 30 -3.65 36.94 -1.56
CA GLY A 30 -3.60 35.74 -0.71
C GLY A 30 -4.91 34.92 -0.69
N ALA A 31 -6.05 35.57 -0.88
CA ALA A 31 -7.36 34.90 -0.89
C ALA A 31 -7.65 34.15 -2.20
N SER A 32 -7.05 34.58 -3.33
CA SER A 32 -7.16 33.88 -4.60
C SER A 32 -6.31 32.60 -4.62
N ASP A 33 -5.10 32.65 -4.07
CA ASP A 33 -4.21 31.49 -4.03
C ASP A 33 -4.72 30.43 -3.03
N GLU A 34 -5.33 30.83 -1.90
CA GLU A 34 -5.97 29.90 -0.95
C GLU A 34 -7.27 29.29 -1.50
N MET A 35 -8.02 30.03 -2.32
CA MET A 35 -9.21 29.50 -2.99
C MET A 35 -8.84 28.56 -4.14
N GLU A 36 -7.82 28.86 -4.95
CA GLU A 36 -7.32 27.97 -6.00
C GLU A 36 -6.73 26.68 -5.39
N ALA A 37 -5.98 26.78 -4.29
CA ALA A 37 -5.46 25.61 -3.60
C ALA A 37 -6.58 24.72 -2.97
N LYS A 38 -7.68 25.33 -2.50
CA LYS A 38 -8.85 24.61 -2.00
C LYS A 38 -9.69 23.98 -3.13
N GLU A 39 -9.80 24.64 -4.29
CA GLU A 39 -10.48 24.09 -5.46
C GLU A 39 -9.69 22.93 -6.08
N GLU A 40 -8.35 22.96 -6.05
CA GLU A 40 -7.51 21.87 -6.55
C GLU A 40 -7.59 20.65 -5.62
N GLN A 41 -7.74 20.84 -4.30
CA GLN A 41 -7.94 19.75 -3.33
C GLN A 41 -9.33 19.10 -3.38
N THR A 42 -10.33 19.75 -3.99
CA THR A 42 -11.70 19.22 -4.13
C THR A 42 -11.99 18.61 -5.49
N ARG A 43 -11.08 18.68 -6.46
CA ARG A 43 -11.22 17.97 -7.73
C ARG A 43 -11.08 16.48 -7.49
N ILE A 44 -12.22 15.80 -7.40
CA ILE A 44 -12.29 14.35 -7.60
C ILE A 44 -11.69 14.08 -8.98
N PRO A 45 -10.57 13.35 -9.09
CA PRO A 45 -10.01 13.04 -10.41
C PRO A 45 -11.11 12.35 -11.24
N PRO A 46 -11.19 12.64 -12.55
CA PRO A 46 -12.16 11.97 -13.40
C PRO A 46 -11.97 10.45 -13.27
N PRO A 47 -13.05 9.66 -13.33
CA PRO A 47 -12.94 8.21 -13.26
C PRO A 47 -11.92 7.77 -14.33
N ALA A 48 -10.92 7.00 -13.88
CA ALA A 48 -9.89 6.49 -14.78
C ALA A 48 -10.55 5.81 -15.97
N THR A 49 -10.19 6.22 -17.18
CA THR A 49 -10.59 5.53 -18.40
C THR A 49 -10.25 4.06 -18.26
N PRO A 50 -11.15 3.12 -18.61
CA PRO A 50 -10.83 1.70 -18.54
C PRO A 50 -9.52 1.44 -19.29
N GLN A 51 -8.51 0.95 -18.59
CA GLN A 51 -7.25 0.57 -19.18
C GLN A 51 -7.53 -0.54 -20.20
N ASP A 52 -7.01 -0.42 -21.42
CA ASP A 52 -7.16 -1.50 -22.38
C ASP A 52 -6.42 -2.76 -21.89
N LYS A 53 -6.82 -3.93 -22.40
CA LYS A 53 -6.31 -5.23 -21.94
C LYS A 53 -4.80 -5.35 -22.14
N GLU A 54 -4.27 -4.82 -23.22
CA GLU A 54 -2.84 -4.89 -23.55
C GLU A 54 -2.00 -4.08 -22.57
N SER A 55 -2.41 -2.86 -22.28
CA SER A 55 -1.78 -1.99 -21.29
C SER A 55 -1.86 -2.61 -19.87
N LEU A 56 -3.01 -3.16 -19.50
CA LEU A 56 -3.17 -3.86 -18.21
C LEU A 56 -2.24 -5.07 -18.08
N PHE A 57 -2.09 -5.85 -19.14
CA PHE A 57 -1.18 -7.00 -19.16
C PHE A 57 0.29 -6.58 -19.09
N ALA A 58 0.67 -5.49 -19.77
CA ALA A 58 2.00 -4.92 -19.65
C ALA A 58 2.29 -4.46 -18.20
N ASP A 59 1.31 -3.85 -17.54
CA ASP A 59 1.43 -3.45 -16.14
C ASP A 59 1.50 -4.66 -15.19
N LEU A 60 0.72 -5.72 -15.44
CA LEU A 60 0.78 -6.94 -14.63
C LEU A 60 2.13 -7.67 -14.78
N VAL A 61 2.69 -7.68 -15.99
CA VAL A 61 4.06 -8.18 -16.24
C VAL A 61 5.07 -7.32 -15.48
N ALA A 62 4.97 -5.99 -15.58
CA ALA A 62 5.83 -5.08 -14.83
C ALA A 62 5.73 -5.32 -13.32
N ALA A 63 4.52 -5.49 -12.78
CA ALA A 63 4.29 -5.78 -11.36
C ALA A 63 5.03 -7.04 -10.91
N ASN A 64 4.94 -8.13 -11.66
CA ASN A 64 5.66 -9.38 -11.36
C ASN A 64 7.18 -9.14 -11.29
N ARG A 65 7.74 -8.44 -12.28
CA ARG A 65 9.18 -8.15 -12.35
C ARG A 65 9.64 -7.16 -11.30
N ILE A 66 8.83 -6.14 -10.99
CA ILE A 66 9.11 -5.18 -9.90
C ILE A 66 9.21 -5.93 -8.57
N LEU A 67 8.24 -6.78 -8.27
CA LEU A 67 8.24 -7.54 -7.01
C LEU A 67 9.47 -8.45 -6.88
N ALA A 68 9.92 -9.05 -7.98
CA ALA A 68 11.15 -9.85 -8.02
C ALA A 68 12.40 -8.95 -7.85
N ASP A 69 12.51 -7.84 -8.61
CA ASP A 69 13.63 -6.90 -8.53
C ASP A 69 13.78 -6.27 -7.14
N GLN A 70 12.65 -5.99 -6.47
CA GLN A 70 12.64 -5.44 -5.11
C GLN A 70 12.78 -6.52 -4.00
N GLY A 71 12.92 -7.80 -4.38
CA GLY A 71 13.10 -8.89 -3.44
C GLY A 71 11.87 -9.16 -2.55
N VAL A 72 10.68 -8.79 -3.04
CA VAL A 72 9.40 -9.09 -2.39
C VAL A 72 8.99 -10.54 -2.67
N VAL A 73 9.29 -11.01 -3.86
CA VAL A 73 9.08 -12.41 -4.29
C VAL A 73 10.37 -12.99 -4.85
N ASP A 74 10.49 -14.30 -4.83
CA ASP A 74 11.57 -15.06 -5.44
C ASP A 74 11.04 -15.90 -6.61
N GLY A 75 11.31 -17.20 -6.65
CA GLY A 75 10.68 -18.12 -7.59
C GLY A 75 9.21 -18.39 -7.28
N TYR A 76 8.74 -17.95 -6.11
CA TYR A 76 7.38 -18.08 -5.61
C TYR A 76 6.85 -16.70 -5.18
N GLY A 77 5.55 -16.67 -4.84
CA GLY A 77 4.80 -15.44 -4.69
C GLY A 77 4.16 -15.02 -6.01
N HIS A 78 3.15 -14.19 -5.96
CA HIS A 78 2.37 -13.83 -7.14
C HIS A 78 1.53 -12.57 -6.91
N VAL A 79 1.20 -11.91 -8.01
CA VAL A 79 0.34 -10.73 -8.03
C VAL A 79 -0.83 -10.96 -8.97
N SER A 80 -2.00 -10.46 -8.61
CA SER A 80 -3.18 -10.44 -9.46
C SER A 80 -3.78 -9.06 -9.59
N VAL A 81 -4.60 -8.87 -10.62
CA VAL A 81 -5.42 -7.68 -10.81
C VAL A 81 -6.85 -8.10 -11.15
N ARG A 82 -7.84 -7.45 -10.52
CA ARG A 82 -9.26 -7.66 -10.83
C ARG A 82 -9.53 -7.22 -12.27
N HIS A 83 -10.39 -7.95 -12.97
CA HIS A 83 -10.81 -7.57 -14.30
C HIS A 83 -11.49 -6.19 -14.29
N PRO A 84 -11.14 -5.27 -15.21
CA PRO A 84 -11.57 -3.87 -15.14
C PRO A 84 -13.07 -3.67 -15.33
N THR A 85 -13.75 -4.53 -16.07
CA THR A 85 -15.17 -4.42 -16.42
C THR A 85 -16.03 -5.58 -15.92
N ASN A 86 -15.42 -6.69 -15.49
CA ASN A 86 -16.13 -7.83 -14.90
C ASN A 86 -15.59 -8.09 -13.47
N PRO A 87 -16.26 -7.64 -12.41
CA PRO A 87 -15.77 -7.77 -11.05
C PRO A 87 -15.66 -9.23 -10.55
N ASP A 88 -16.31 -10.17 -11.24
CA ASP A 88 -16.28 -11.59 -10.90
C ASP A 88 -15.10 -12.35 -11.54
N HIS A 89 -14.21 -11.63 -12.23
CA HIS A 89 -13.02 -12.17 -12.84
C HIS A 89 -11.76 -11.44 -12.35
N PHE A 90 -10.60 -12.09 -12.50
CA PHE A 90 -9.29 -11.48 -12.25
C PHE A 90 -8.21 -12.09 -13.15
N TYR A 91 -7.12 -11.38 -13.34
CA TYR A 91 -5.94 -11.80 -14.08
C TYR A 91 -4.80 -12.12 -13.12
N ILE A 92 -4.11 -13.24 -13.38
CA ILE A 92 -2.93 -13.70 -12.67
C ILE A 92 -2.02 -14.44 -13.66
N SER A 93 -0.71 -14.52 -13.43
CA SER A 93 0.14 -15.37 -14.25
C SER A 93 -0.11 -16.85 -13.97
N ARG A 94 0.12 -17.70 -14.99
CA ARG A 94 0.24 -19.15 -14.76
C ARG A 94 1.38 -19.44 -13.78
N TRP A 95 1.49 -20.67 -13.29
CA TRP A 95 2.57 -21.09 -12.41
C TRP A 95 3.94 -20.92 -13.08
N LEU A 96 4.61 -19.84 -12.75
CA LEU A 96 5.89 -19.43 -13.30
C LEU A 96 6.57 -18.47 -12.31
N ALA A 97 7.91 -18.47 -12.25
CA ALA A 97 8.63 -17.50 -11.46
C ALA A 97 8.29 -16.07 -11.92
N PRO A 98 7.99 -15.12 -10.99
CA PRO A 98 7.50 -13.80 -11.35
C PRO A 98 8.38 -13.02 -12.34
N ASP A 99 9.70 -13.08 -12.20
CA ASP A 99 10.63 -12.40 -13.11
C ASP A 99 10.58 -12.88 -14.56
N LEU A 100 10.10 -14.10 -14.79
CA LEU A 100 10.00 -14.71 -16.11
C LEU A 100 8.66 -14.48 -16.81
N VAL A 101 7.71 -13.83 -16.15
CA VAL A 101 6.34 -13.62 -16.66
C VAL A 101 6.36 -12.70 -17.87
N THR A 102 5.60 -13.11 -18.90
CA THR A 102 5.29 -12.34 -20.11
C THR A 102 3.78 -12.16 -20.26
N GLY A 103 3.33 -11.33 -21.18
CA GLY A 103 1.89 -11.14 -21.45
C GLY A 103 1.17 -12.44 -21.83
N ASN A 104 1.86 -13.39 -22.50
CA ASN A 104 1.32 -14.69 -22.86
C ASN A 104 1.12 -15.63 -21.67
N ASP A 105 1.70 -15.31 -20.52
CA ASP A 105 1.61 -16.11 -19.31
C ASP A 105 0.43 -15.71 -18.42
N ILE A 106 -0.25 -14.62 -18.75
CA ILE A 106 -1.42 -14.14 -18.01
C ILE A 106 -2.63 -15.00 -18.32
N VAL A 107 -3.36 -15.37 -17.28
CA VAL A 107 -4.58 -16.19 -17.34
C VAL A 107 -5.71 -15.41 -16.69
N GLU A 108 -6.89 -15.45 -17.30
CA GLU A 108 -8.14 -14.95 -16.73
C GLU A 108 -8.84 -16.07 -15.95
N LEU A 109 -9.13 -15.82 -14.70
CA LEU A 109 -9.86 -16.73 -13.81
C LEU A 109 -11.16 -16.06 -13.35
N ASP A 110 -12.21 -16.88 -13.16
CA ASP A 110 -13.37 -16.48 -12.38
C ASP A 110 -13.06 -16.55 -10.87
N LEU A 111 -14.00 -16.09 -10.05
CA LEU A 111 -13.82 -16.12 -8.58
C LEU A 111 -13.89 -17.54 -7.97
N ASP A 112 -14.22 -18.55 -8.72
CA ASP A 112 -14.07 -19.96 -8.32
C ASP A 112 -12.73 -20.55 -8.78
N CYS A 113 -11.83 -19.70 -9.30
CA CYS A 113 -10.50 -20.05 -9.77
C CYS A 113 -10.48 -20.96 -11.00
N VAL A 114 -11.54 -20.93 -11.81
CA VAL A 114 -11.64 -21.67 -13.06
C VAL A 114 -11.18 -20.76 -14.22
N PRO A 115 -10.30 -21.24 -15.11
CA PRO A 115 -9.89 -20.46 -16.29
C PRO A 115 -11.06 -20.19 -17.24
N VAL A 116 -11.35 -18.90 -17.49
CA VAL A 116 -12.47 -18.46 -18.34
C VAL A 116 -12.29 -18.91 -19.79
N THR A 117 -11.05 -18.94 -20.28
CA THR A 117 -10.71 -19.34 -21.65
C THR A 117 -10.48 -20.83 -21.81
N GLY A 118 -10.69 -21.64 -20.77
CA GLY A 118 -10.38 -23.07 -20.79
C GLY A 118 -8.87 -23.36 -20.81
N ASP A 119 -8.04 -22.44 -20.37
CA ASP A 119 -6.57 -22.60 -20.27
C ASP A 119 -6.23 -23.84 -19.42
N LYS A 120 -5.41 -24.73 -19.94
CA LYS A 120 -5.01 -25.99 -19.28
C LYS A 120 -3.61 -25.94 -18.68
N ARG A 121 -2.94 -24.79 -18.78
CA ARG A 121 -1.61 -24.61 -18.18
C ARG A 121 -1.70 -24.70 -16.66
N ARG A 122 -0.61 -25.13 -16.04
CA ARG A 122 -0.52 -25.20 -14.58
C ARG A 122 -0.69 -23.82 -13.96
N LEU A 123 -1.58 -23.70 -12.97
CA LEU A 123 -1.85 -22.48 -12.20
C LEU A 123 -1.20 -22.56 -10.82
N TYR A 124 -1.06 -21.40 -10.16
CA TYR A 124 -0.70 -21.37 -8.75
C TYR A 124 -1.75 -22.12 -7.91
N SER A 125 -1.28 -22.98 -7.00
CA SER A 125 -2.16 -23.66 -6.03
C SER A 125 -2.85 -22.67 -5.10
N GLU A 126 -2.19 -21.56 -4.81
CA GLU A 126 -2.65 -20.55 -3.85
C GLU A 126 -3.45 -19.37 -4.50
N ARG A 127 -3.95 -19.56 -5.71
CA ARG A 127 -4.85 -18.59 -6.36
C ARG A 127 -6.13 -18.29 -5.56
N PHE A 128 -6.49 -19.18 -4.64
CA PHE A 128 -7.60 -18.99 -3.70
C PHE A 128 -7.37 -17.85 -2.69
N ILE A 129 -6.13 -17.45 -2.43
CA ILE A 129 -5.81 -16.21 -1.69
C ILE A 129 -6.50 -15.03 -2.37
N HIS A 130 -6.35 -14.92 -3.69
CA HIS A 130 -6.86 -13.80 -4.48
C HIS A 130 -8.38 -13.85 -4.61
N SER A 131 -8.92 -14.97 -5.07
CA SER A 131 -10.34 -15.10 -5.35
C SER A 131 -11.21 -14.85 -4.10
N GLU A 132 -10.85 -15.41 -2.95
CA GLU A 132 -11.66 -15.28 -1.75
C GLU A 132 -11.60 -13.86 -1.14
N ILE A 133 -10.48 -13.14 -1.31
CA ILE A 133 -10.40 -11.72 -0.97
C ILE A 133 -11.25 -10.90 -1.94
N TYR A 134 -11.16 -11.15 -3.26
CA TYR A 134 -11.99 -10.46 -4.23
C TYR A 134 -13.50 -10.65 -4.00
N LYS A 135 -13.93 -11.82 -3.53
CA LYS A 135 -15.35 -12.08 -3.21
C LYS A 135 -15.90 -11.15 -2.13
N VAL A 136 -15.09 -10.78 -1.13
CA VAL A 136 -15.54 -10.03 0.05
C VAL A 136 -15.08 -8.57 0.07
N ARG A 137 -14.13 -8.17 -0.79
CA ARG A 137 -13.53 -6.83 -0.85
C ARG A 137 -13.68 -6.23 -2.26
N PRO A 138 -14.82 -5.65 -2.62
CA PRO A 138 -15.04 -5.05 -3.94
C PRO A 138 -14.17 -3.81 -4.21
N ASP A 139 -13.68 -3.16 -3.17
CA ASP A 139 -12.73 -2.06 -3.20
C ASP A 139 -11.32 -2.50 -3.64
N VAL A 140 -10.95 -3.75 -3.38
CA VAL A 140 -9.65 -4.30 -3.75
C VAL A 140 -9.60 -4.59 -5.24
N LYS A 141 -8.62 -3.99 -5.93
CA LYS A 141 -8.37 -4.17 -7.36
C LYS A 141 -7.11 -4.97 -7.65
N SER A 142 -6.18 -5.05 -6.72
CA SER A 142 -4.96 -5.85 -6.87
C SER A 142 -4.51 -6.43 -5.54
N ILE A 143 -3.90 -7.61 -5.60
CA ILE A 143 -3.43 -8.38 -4.45
C ILE A 143 -2.04 -8.92 -4.76
N VAL A 144 -1.13 -8.77 -3.81
CA VAL A 144 0.21 -9.38 -3.84
C VAL A 144 0.31 -10.40 -2.71
N HIS A 145 0.83 -11.57 -3.00
CA HIS A 145 1.26 -12.57 -2.02
C HIS A 145 2.78 -12.68 -2.05
N THR A 146 3.42 -12.58 -0.90
CA THR A 146 4.87 -12.52 -0.73
C THR A 146 5.39 -13.57 0.23
N HIS A 147 6.61 -14.05 -0.02
CA HIS A 147 7.40 -14.90 0.89
C HIS A 147 8.66 -14.17 1.40
N ALA A 148 8.71 -12.84 1.36
CA ALA A 148 9.87 -12.08 1.82
C ALA A 148 10.30 -12.53 3.24
N PRO A 149 11.58 -12.92 3.47
CA PRO A 149 12.00 -13.56 4.71
C PRO A 149 11.71 -12.74 5.98
N THR A 150 11.84 -11.42 5.90
CA THR A 150 11.54 -10.52 7.03
C THR A 150 10.04 -10.44 7.34
N VAL A 151 9.18 -10.52 6.32
CA VAL A 151 7.71 -10.61 6.48
C VAL A 151 7.33 -11.95 7.13
N VAL A 152 7.97 -13.05 6.70
CA VAL A 152 7.81 -14.38 7.34
C VAL A 152 8.22 -14.32 8.81
N LEU A 153 9.39 -13.70 9.12
CA LEU A 153 9.90 -13.56 10.47
C LEU A 153 8.95 -12.77 11.37
N MET A 154 8.42 -11.64 10.89
CA MET A 154 7.43 -10.85 11.63
C MET A 154 6.14 -11.64 11.89
N GLY A 155 5.76 -12.56 11.01
CA GLY A 155 4.60 -13.44 11.21
C GLY A 155 4.80 -14.49 12.32
N VAL A 156 6.01 -14.70 12.83
CA VAL A 156 6.34 -15.76 13.85
C VAL A 156 7.04 -15.24 15.09
N CYS A 157 7.57 -14.02 15.10
CA CYS A 157 8.38 -13.53 16.23
C CYS A 157 7.55 -13.14 17.46
N GLY A 158 6.22 -13.03 17.34
CA GLY A 158 5.33 -12.65 18.44
C GLY A 158 5.19 -11.15 18.67
N GLU A 159 5.95 -10.33 17.94
CA GLU A 159 5.83 -8.87 17.97
C GLU A 159 4.92 -8.38 16.85
N PRO A 160 4.08 -7.34 17.08
CA PRO A 160 3.26 -6.78 16.02
C PRO A 160 4.13 -6.06 14.98
N LEU A 161 3.76 -6.16 13.71
CA LEU A 161 4.33 -5.31 12.68
C LEU A 161 3.61 -3.96 12.71
N LEU A 162 4.36 -2.91 13.08
CA LEU A 162 3.86 -1.54 13.25
C LEU A 162 4.62 -0.57 12.32
N PRO A 163 4.01 0.54 11.88
CA PRO A 163 4.66 1.45 10.94
C PRO A 163 5.81 2.21 11.60
N ILE A 164 7.02 2.10 11.03
CA ILE A 164 8.21 2.80 11.52
C ILE A 164 8.30 4.20 10.92
N TYR A 165 7.85 4.40 9.67
CA TYR A 165 7.97 5.67 8.96
C TYR A 165 6.78 5.93 8.02
N HIS A 166 6.71 7.16 7.49
CA HIS A 166 5.53 7.65 6.75
C HIS A 166 5.14 6.84 5.50
N MET A 167 6.09 6.16 4.83
CA MET A 167 5.77 5.32 3.66
C MET A 167 4.98 4.06 4.03
N THR A 168 4.95 3.71 5.31
CA THR A 168 4.28 2.51 5.81
C THR A 168 3.01 2.80 6.62
N GLY A 169 2.46 4.01 6.46
CA GLY A 169 1.21 4.42 7.11
C GLY A 169 0.05 3.44 6.91
N PHE A 170 0.00 2.74 5.76
CA PHE A 170 -1.00 1.71 5.46
C PHE A 170 -1.02 0.52 6.45
N ILE A 171 0.04 0.31 7.23
CA ILE A 171 0.09 -0.69 8.30
C ILE A 171 -0.85 -0.31 9.45
N GLY A 172 -1.10 1.00 9.64
CA GLY A 172 -2.04 1.50 10.63
C GLY A 172 -1.66 1.12 12.06
N ALA A 173 -2.60 0.54 12.80
CA ALA A 173 -2.39 0.04 14.16
C ALA A 173 -1.75 -1.36 14.21
N GLY A 174 -1.23 -1.85 13.09
CA GLY A 174 -0.64 -3.18 12.92
C GLY A 174 -1.44 -4.07 11.99
N LEU A 175 -0.75 -4.99 11.31
CA LEU A 175 -1.40 -5.96 10.44
C LEU A 175 -1.81 -7.21 11.22
N PRO A 176 -2.96 -7.82 10.93
CA PRO A 176 -3.38 -9.07 11.54
C PRO A 176 -2.49 -10.23 11.09
N ILE A 177 -2.37 -11.26 11.94
CA ILE A 177 -1.65 -12.49 11.64
C ILE A 177 -2.63 -13.64 11.44
N PHE A 178 -2.67 -14.18 10.24
CA PHE A 178 -3.38 -15.42 9.94
C PHE A 178 -2.57 -16.63 10.37
N ASP A 179 -3.07 -17.35 11.36
CA ASP A 179 -2.53 -18.65 11.74
C ASP A 179 -3.49 -19.76 11.28
N ILE A 180 -3.14 -20.43 10.19
CA ILE A 180 -3.94 -21.49 9.57
C ILE A 180 -4.31 -22.61 10.55
N ARG A 181 -3.47 -22.85 11.58
CA ARG A 181 -3.70 -23.91 12.59
C ARG A 181 -4.97 -23.66 13.42
N LYS A 182 -5.36 -22.40 13.59
CA LYS A 182 -6.55 -22.05 14.39
C LYS A 182 -7.83 -22.57 13.77
N SER A 183 -7.88 -22.70 12.44
CA SER A 183 -9.07 -23.14 11.70
C SER A 183 -8.95 -24.55 11.11
N PHE A 184 -7.72 -24.99 10.81
CA PHE A 184 -7.48 -26.21 10.02
C PHE A 184 -6.50 -27.20 10.68
N GLY A 185 -6.01 -26.93 11.89
CA GLY A 185 -5.02 -27.77 12.56
C GLY A 185 -3.67 -27.78 11.84
N THR A 186 -2.93 -28.86 11.97
CA THR A 186 -1.63 -29.02 11.28
C THR A 186 -1.84 -29.24 9.78
N THR A 187 -1.27 -28.37 8.95
CA THR A 187 -1.33 -28.39 7.50
C THR A 187 0.05 -28.20 6.90
N ASN A 188 0.15 -28.25 5.56
CA ASN A 188 1.34 -27.82 4.80
C ASN A 188 1.45 -26.28 4.67
N MET A 189 0.58 -25.52 5.34
CA MET A 189 0.48 -24.05 5.39
C MET A 189 -0.01 -23.38 4.09
N LEU A 190 -0.20 -24.13 2.99
CA LEU A 190 -0.63 -23.56 1.71
C LEU A 190 -2.15 -23.34 1.66
N ILE A 191 -2.54 -22.25 1.03
CA ILE A 191 -3.95 -21.83 0.82
C ILE A 191 -4.45 -22.43 -0.52
N THR A 192 -4.76 -23.71 -0.51
CA THR A 192 -5.01 -24.49 -1.74
C THR A 192 -6.48 -24.70 -2.08
N ASP A 193 -7.38 -24.11 -1.29
CA ASP A 193 -8.83 -24.23 -1.48
C ASP A 193 -9.58 -22.99 -0.96
N ALA A 194 -10.85 -22.89 -1.37
CA ALA A 194 -11.72 -21.76 -1.02
C ALA A 194 -11.92 -21.62 0.50
N ALA A 195 -11.97 -22.72 1.26
CA ALA A 195 -12.22 -22.64 2.72
C ALA A 195 -11.04 -21.95 3.43
N LYS A 196 -9.81 -22.30 3.05
CA LYS A 196 -8.58 -21.66 3.59
C LYS A 196 -8.47 -20.20 3.13
N GLY A 197 -8.75 -19.93 1.83
CA GLY A 197 -8.78 -18.56 1.30
C GLY A 197 -9.79 -17.68 2.02
N LYS A 198 -10.99 -18.18 2.27
CA LYS A 198 -12.04 -17.48 3.02
C LYS A 198 -11.60 -17.15 4.46
N ALA A 199 -10.95 -18.07 5.15
CA ALA A 199 -10.45 -17.83 6.50
C ALA A 199 -9.35 -16.76 6.51
N LEU A 200 -8.46 -16.73 5.50
CA LEU A 200 -7.48 -15.67 5.33
C LEU A 200 -8.16 -14.33 5.03
N ALA A 201 -9.14 -14.29 4.12
CA ALA A 201 -9.91 -13.09 3.79
C ALA A 201 -10.65 -12.52 5.00
N GLN A 202 -11.19 -13.37 5.87
CA GLN A 202 -11.80 -12.96 7.14
C GLN A 202 -10.77 -12.35 8.10
N THR A 203 -9.55 -12.92 8.17
CA THR A 203 -8.47 -12.37 8.98
C THR A 203 -7.99 -11.02 8.43
N LEU A 204 -7.89 -10.87 7.11
CA LEU A 204 -7.55 -9.60 6.46
C LEU A 204 -8.56 -8.50 6.84
N GLY A 205 -9.87 -8.80 6.83
CA GLY A 205 -10.92 -7.81 7.10
C GLY A 205 -10.74 -6.56 6.23
N GLU A 206 -10.78 -5.39 6.88
CA GLU A 206 -10.60 -4.08 6.23
C GLU A 206 -9.12 -3.63 6.14
N HIS A 207 -8.18 -4.43 6.65
CA HIS A 207 -6.77 -4.06 6.64
C HIS A 207 -6.19 -4.04 5.21
N SER A 208 -5.10 -3.30 5.06
CA SER A 208 -4.33 -3.17 3.81
C SER A 208 -3.45 -4.40 3.51
N GLY A 209 -3.29 -5.30 4.47
CA GLY A 209 -2.54 -6.53 4.37
C GLY A 209 -2.72 -7.42 5.58
N ALA A 210 -2.16 -8.62 5.51
CA ALA A 210 -2.11 -9.56 6.61
C ALA A 210 -0.81 -10.37 6.55
N LEU A 211 -0.24 -10.69 7.71
CA LEU A 211 0.84 -11.65 7.81
C LEU A 211 0.26 -13.07 7.85
N MET A 212 1.00 -14.02 7.31
CA MET A 212 0.66 -15.44 7.33
C MET A 212 1.75 -16.16 8.13
N ARG A 213 1.39 -16.66 9.32
CA ARG A 213 2.36 -17.26 10.26
C ARG A 213 3.21 -18.35 9.61
N GLY A 214 4.54 -18.12 9.56
CA GLY A 214 5.52 -19.04 9.01
C GLY A 214 5.37 -19.34 7.51
N HIS A 215 4.72 -18.42 6.75
CA HIS A 215 4.49 -18.55 5.33
C HIS A 215 4.91 -17.28 4.57
N GLY A 216 4.40 -16.13 4.96
CA GLY A 216 4.66 -14.87 4.29
C GLY A 216 3.63 -13.81 4.65
N GLY A 217 3.10 -13.14 3.63
CA GLY A 217 2.06 -12.12 3.81
C GLY A 217 1.32 -11.79 2.52
N ILE A 218 0.30 -10.98 2.67
CA ILE A 218 -0.47 -10.40 1.57
C ILE A 218 -0.58 -8.91 1.75
N THR A 219 -0.64 -8.18 0.63
CA THR A 219 -1.07 -6.78 0.59
C THR A 219 -2.15 -6.61 -0.47
N VAL A 220 -3.06 -5.67 -0.24
CA VAL A 220 -4.14 -5.34 -1.14
C VAL A 220 -4.10 -3.87 -1.52
N GLY A 221 -4.60 -3.53 -2.70
CA GLY A 221 -4.61 -2.14 -3.19
C GLY A 221 -5.77 -1.86 -4.14
N SER A 222 -6.06 -0.56 -4.31
CA SER A 222 -7.05 -0.03 -5.27
C SER A 222 -6.54 -0.05 -6.72
N SER A 223 -5.24 -0.36 -6.91
CA SER A 223 -4.56 -0.49 -8.22
C SER A 223 -3.38 -1.45 -8.11
N LEU A 224 -2.77 -1.83 -9.25
CA LEU A 224 -1.51 -2.59 -9.29
C LEU A 224 -0.37 -1.83 -8.58
N SER A 225 -0.18 -0.56 -8.90
CA SER A 225 0.86 0.27 -8.29
C SER A 225 0.69 0.34 -6.77
N HIS A 226 -0.56 0.46 -6.29
CA HIS A 226 -0.86 0.53 -4.87
C HIS A 226 -0.52 -0.77 -4.11
N SER A 227 -0.95 -1.93 -4.62
CA SER A 227 -0.63 -3.22 -3.97
C SER A 227 0.85 -3.56 -4.01
N VAL A 228 1.52 -3.27 -5.14
CA VAL A 228 2.96 -3.47 -5.33
C VAL A 228 3.75 -2.54 -4.40
N GLY A 229 3.42 -1.25 -4.36
CA GLY A 229 4.06 -0.28 -3.48
C GLY A 229 3.93 -0.69 -2.01
N ARG A 230 2.73 -1.06 -1.57
CA ARG A 230 2.50 -1.59 -0.22
C ARG A 230 3.35 -2.82 0.08
N SER A 231 3.50 -3.74 -0.89
CA SER A 231 4.34 -4.93 -0.70
C SER A 231 5.82 -4.62 -0.55
N VAL A 232 6.35 -3.71 -1.37
CA VAL A 232 7.74 -3.26 -1.27
C VAL A 232 7.98 -2.59 0.06
N TYR A 233 7.12 -1.66 0.46
CA TYR A 233 7.28 -0.93 1.71
C TYR A 233 6.95 -1.78 2.95
N LEU A 234 6.06 -2.76 2.86
CA LEU A 234 5.87 -3.77 3.91
C LEU A 234 7.16 -4.54 4.20
N LYS A 235 7.85 -4.99 3.13
CA LYS A 235 9.15 -5.66 3.26
C LYS A 235 10.18 -4.75 3.90
N ILE A 236 10.30 -3.51 3.44
CA ILE A 236 11.25 -2.52 3.98
C ILE A 236 10.97 -2.25 5.46
N ASP A 237 9.71 -2.04 5.85
CA ASP A 237 9.33 -1.85 7.25
C ASP A 237 9.69 -3.06 8.11
N ALA A 238 9.37 -4.27 7.63
CA ALA A 238 9.74 -5.51 8.30
C ALA A 238 11.26 -5.65 8.46
N GLU A 239 12.06 -5.27 7.45
CA GLU A 239 13.52 -5.26 7.52
C GLU A 239 14.05 -4.28 8.58
N MET A 240 13.46 -3.09 8.66
CA MET A 240 13.81 -2.10 9.67
C MET A 240 13.41 -2.58 11.06
N GLN A 241 12.19 -3.10 11.22
CA GLN A 241 11.68 -3.54 12.51
C GLN A 241 12.47 -4.73 13.06
N VAL A 242 12.88 -5.68 12.23
CA VAL A 242 13.73 -6.82 12.63
C VAL A 242 15.05 -6.36 13.25
N GLN A 243 15.66 -5.27 12.75
CA GLN A 243 16.92 -4.73 13.29
C GLN A 243 16.77 -4.10 14.68
N VAL A 244 15.57 -3.79 15.08
CA VAL A 244 15.25 -3.11 16.35
C VAL A 244 14.41 -3.97 17.30
N LEU A 245 14.20 -5.26 16.97
CA LEU A 245 13.49 -6.19 17.85
C LEU A 245 14.13 -6.20 19.25
N GLY A 246 13.30 -6.12 20.28
CA GLY A 246 13.72 -6.05 21.67
C GLY A 246 14.30 -4.70 22.12
N LYS A 247 14.34 -3.69 21.24
CA LYS A 247 14.72 -2.32 21.60
C LYS A 247 13.47 -1.48 21.83
N LYS A 248 13.59 -0.46 22.69
CA LYS A 248 12.55 0.57 22.82
C LYS A 248 12.67 1.55 21.65
N ILE A 249 11.66 1.57 20.81
CA ILE A 249 11.53 2.54 19.69
C ILE A 249 10.15 3.19 19.73
N GLU A 250 10.01 4.32 19.04
CA GLU A 250 8.73 4.99 18.83
C GLU A 250 8.26 4.71 17.41
N PHE A 251 7.12 4.03 17.29
CA PHE A 251 6.42 3.83 16.03
C PHE A 251 5.52 5.03 15.74
N LEU A 252 5.06 5.15 14.50
CA LEU A 252 3.99 6.10 14.19
C LEU A 252 2.76 5.78 15.04
N THR A 253 2.15 6.82 15.57
CA THR A 253 0.83 6.68 16.18
C THR A 253 -0.21 6.31 15.10
N PRO A 254 -1.34 5.71 15.46
CA PRO A 254 -2.39 5.40 14.49
C PRO A 254 -2.87 6.62 13.69
N GLU A 255 -2.87 7.81 14.30
CA GLU A 255 -3.24 9.05 13.63
C GLU A 255 -2.18 9.51 12.63
N GLU A 256 -0.89 9.48 12.99
CA GLU A 256 0.21 9.77 12.06
C GLU A 256 0.22 8.78 10.89
N ALA A 257 -0.02 7.49 11.16
CA ALA A 257 -0.12 6.46 10.14
C ALA A 257 -1.27 6.75 9.15
N ARG A 258 -2.45 7.13 9.66
CA ARG A 258 -3.61 7.50 8.85
C ARG A 258 -3.35 8.73 7.97
N LEU A 259 -2.70 9.77 8.51
CA LEU A 259 -2.34 10.97 7.75
C LEU A 259 -1.28 10.66 6.69
N ALA A 260 -0.31 9.82 7.03
CA ALA A 260 0.74 9.38 6.11
C ALA A 260 0.17 8.55 4.96
N GLU A 261 -0.76 7.63 5.22
CA GLU A 261 -1.42 6.82 4.19
C GLU A 261 -2.21 7.70 3.21
N ALA A 262 -2.91 8.72 3.70
CA ALA A 262 -3.66 9.65 2.85
C ALA A 262 -2.74 10.42 1.87
N GLY A 263 -1.46 10.64 2.22
CA GLY A 263 -0.47 11.30 1.39
C GLY A 263 0.28 10.39 0.40
N ASN A 264 0.22 9.06 0.57
CA ASN A 264 1.03 8.08 -0.18
C ASN A 264 0.19 7.15 -1.07
N GLN A 265 -0.92 7.64 -1.57
CA GLN A 265 -1.80 6.82 -2.42
C GLN A 265 -1.12 6.45 -3.74
N ASP A 266 -1.24 5.15 -4.13
CA ASP A 266 -0.81 4.56 -5.40
C ASP A 266 0.68 4.58 -5.73
N PHE A 267 1.57 5.20 -4.92
CA PHE A 267 3.02 5.23 -5.13
C PHE A 267 3.45 5.55 -6.59
N PRO A 268 2.94 6.61 -7.23
CA PRO A 268 3.10 6.79 -8.67
C PRO A 268 4.55 7.00 -9.09
N LYS A 269 5.35 7.70 -8.30
CA LYS A 269 6.79 7.94 -8.61
C LYS A 269 7.61 6.67 -8.51
N ASP A 270 7.32 5.84 -7.52
CA ASP A 270 8.00 4.57 -7.30
C ASP A 270 7.64 3.58 -8.39
N TRP A 271 6.34 3.50 -8.74
CA TRP A 271 5.84 2.68 -9.83
C TRP A 271 6.54 3.00 -11.15
N ASP A 272 6.60 4.27 -11.54
CA ASP A 272 7.24 4.72 -12.77
C ASP A 272 8.75 4.40 -12.78
N LEU A 273 9.42 4.63 -11.64
CA LEU A 273 10.85 4.34 -11.48
C LEU A 273 11.11 2.84 -11.64
N TRP A 274 10.40 2.01 -10.88
CA TRP A 274 10.60 0.57 -10.90
C TRP A 274 10.20 -0.05 -12.24
N LYS A 275 9.06 0.36 -12.80
CA LYS A 275 8.60 -0.11 -14.13
C LYS A 275 9.63 0.19 -15.21
N ARG A 276 10.19 1.42 -15.24
CA ARG A 276 11.26 1.78 -16.17
C ARG A 276 12.50 0.92 -15.99
N LYS A 277 12.86 0.59 -14.77
CA LYS A 277 14.01 -0.27 -14.46
C LYS A 277 13.83 -1.68 -15.01
N VAL A 278 12.69 -2.32 -14.77
CA VAL A 278 12.46 -3.74 -15.09
C VAL A 278 12.00 -3.98 -16.53
N MET A 279 11.40 -2.98 -17.19
CA MET A 279 10.91 -3.09 -18.56
C MET A 279 11.91 -2.55 -19.59
N GLY A 280 13.04 -1.97 -19.14
CA GLY A 280 14.01 -1.29 -19.98
C GLY A 280 13.60 0.16 -20.26
N LYS A 281 14.57 0.97 -20.69
CA LYS A 281 14.28 2.32 -21.16
C LYS A 281 13.54 2.19 -22.49
N GLY A 282 12.23 2.50 -22.49
CA GLY A 282 11.49 2.71 -23.73
C GLY A 282 12.04 3.90 -24.50
#